data_9280c37a0401f2a9f11d287705526386
#
_entry.id   9280c37a0401f2a9f11d287705526386
#
_cell.length_a   1.000
_cell.length_b   1.000
_cell.length_c   1.000
_cell.angle_alpha   90.00
_cell.angle_beta   90.00
_cell.angle_gamma   90.00
#
_symmetry.space_group_name_H-M   'P 1'
#
loop_
_entity.id
_entity.type
_entity.pdbx_description
1 polymer ?
#
loop_
_entity_poly.entity_id
_entity_poly.type
_entity_poly.pdbx_seq_one_letter_code
_entity_poly.pdbx_strand_id
1 'polypeptide(L)'
;KRHAGNILLLDGNEIASQASARAACLLTRARTKPALMELVQETYDCIEEIESLLDESLELQMCGSITIASSEASLKGLEALEEAACRFGIPNERIGKERVKELLPWIEEEAVDVALYMPTDAFIDSALLCSGYAKAARKLGVTLRSNCKVKEILVEDAEVKGVRLATGEAVTAPVVVNAAGSWANLLMRPLKVGLPFTPVRSHFWITSIDATRFPANHPFTIIPDARAFTRSDVGGLIIGLRESQCQSFDLSTLTEKLEDFDFNKAAKWTVLDECAPLLKKYLKDIDDLPIAHYMSGPSCYVPDAKFIIGPVARYKGLHTVTGCCGGGVAAGGGMGRLAAELILGETPF
;
A
#
# COMPACT_ATOMS: atom_id res chain seq x y z
N LYS A 1 3.13 -11.70 -19.00
CA LYS A 1 3.85 -12.97 -19.26
C LYS A 1 2.91 -14.11 -19.67
N ARG A 2 1.71 -14.18 -19.10
CA ARG A 2 0.72 -15.21 -19.43
C ARG A 2 -0.12 -14.71 -20.61
N HIS A 3 -0.31 -15.51 -21.65
CA HIS A 3 -0.99 -15.11 -22.88
C HIS A 3 -2.49 -14.97 -22.66
N ALA A 4 -2.94 -13.79 -22.22
CA ALA A 4 -4.34 -13.45 -22.02
C ALA A 4 -4.99 -12.79 -23.26
N GLY A 5 -4.33 -12.78 -24.40
CA GLY A 5 -4.76 -12.04 -25.60
C GLY A 5 -4.38 -10.55 -25.55
N ASN A 6 -5.18 -9.70 -26.19
CA ASN A 6 -4.95 -8.26 -26.18
C ASN A 6 -5.38 -7.66 -24.83
N ILE A 7 -4.48 -6.95 -24.17
CA ILE A 7 -4.75 -6.31 -22.89
C ILE A 7 -4.70 -4.79 -23.07
N LEU A 8 -5.74 -4.11 -22.59
CA LEU A 8 -5.81 -2.67 -22.49
C LEU A 8 -5.95 -2.28 -21.02
N LEU A 9 -5.01 -1.49 -20.51
CA LEU A 9 -5.09 -0.86 -19.19
C LEU A 9 -5.54 0.59 -19.36
N LEU A 10 -6.58 0.97 -18.63
CA LEU A 10 -7.13 2.32 -18.61
C LEU A 10 -6.92 2.93 -17.21
N ASP A 11 -6.33 4.10 -17.13
CA ASP A 11 -6.26 4.92 -15.92
C ASP A 11 -6.98 6.24 -16.15
N GLY A 12 -7.80 6.64 -15.19
CA GLY A 12 -8.54 7.89 -15.25
C GLY A 12 -7.66 9.14 -15.12
N ASN A 13 -6.43 8.96 -14.66
CA ASN A 13 -5.43 10.00 -14.47
C ASN A 13 -4.07 9.52 -15.02
N GLU A 14 -2.99 10.18 -14.64
CA GLU A 14 -1.64 9.66 -14.87
C GLU A 14 -1.36 8.46 -13.97
N ILE A 15 -0.56 7.52 -14.46
CA ILE A 15 -0.15 6.32 -13.70
C ILE A 15 0.57 6.76 -12.42
N ALA A 16 0.26 6.11 -11.32
CA ALA A 16 0.79 6.38 -9.98
C ALA A 16 0.38 7.72 -9.34
N SER A 17 -0.44 8.56 -9.99
CA SER A 17 -0.75 9.93 -9.50
C SER A 17 -1.74 9.99 -8.34
N GLN A 18 -2.42 8.90 -7.99
CA GLN A 18 -3.48 8.91 -6.99
C GLN A 18 -3.03 8.28 -5.65
N ALA A 19 -3.72 7.26 -5.15
CA ALA A 19 -3.43 6.64 -3.86
C ALA A 19 -2.00 6.07 -3.77
N SER A 20 -1.43 5.57 -4.88
CA SER A 20 -0.07 5.03 -4.91
C SER A 20 0.98 6.11 -4.63
N ALA A 21 0.87 7.30 -5.22
CA ALA A 21 1.76 8.44 -4.95
C ALA A 21 1.72 8.94 -3.50
N ARG A 22 0.77 8.46 -2.71
CA ARG A 22 0.52 8.89 -1.32
C ARG A 22 0.78 7.77 -0.32
N ALA A 23 1.50 6.74 -0.74
CA ALA A 23 1.83 5.59 0.10
C ALA A 23 3.22 5.77 0.73
N ALA A 24 3.39 5.33 1.98
CA ALA A 24 4.70 5.28 2.62
C ALA A 24 5.58 4.12 2.10
N CYS A 25 5.01 3.20 1.33
CA CYS A 25 5.68 2.17 0.55
C CYS A 25 6.53 1.17 1.34
N LEU A 26 6.10 0.84 2.55
CA LEU A 26 6.76 -0.18 3.37
C LEU A 26 6.39 -1.58 2.87
N LEU A 27 7.40 -2.40 2.61
CA LEU A 27 7.27 -3.79 2.18
C LEU A 27 7.64 -4.72 3.34
N THR A 28 6.69 -4.98 4.24
CA THR A 28 6.87 -5.93 5.35
C THR A 28 6.56 -7.34 4.87
N ARG A 29 7.54 -8.26 4.93
CA ARG A 29 7.36 -9.66 4.53
C ARG A 29 6.48 -10.42 5.51
N ALA A 30 6.79 -10.36 6.80
CA ALA A 30 6.03 -11.05 7.82
C ALA A 30 4.70 -10.36 8.11
N ARG A 31 3.65 -11.17 8.22
CA ARG A 31 2.29 -10.76 8.58
C ARG A 31 1.61 -11.88 9.35
N THR A 32 0.70 -11.52 10.24
CA THR A 32 -0.08 -12.50 11.01
C THR A 32 -1.09 -13.28 10.16
N LYS A 33 -1.31 -12.88 8.90
CA LYS A 33 -2.20 -13.56 7.94
C LYS A 33 -1.38 -14.20 6.82
N PRO A 34 -1.26 -15.54 6.76
CA PRO A 34 -0.40 -16.25 5.81
C PRO A 34 -0.61 -15.84 4.34
N ALA A 35 -1.85 -15.83 3.87
CA ALA A 35 -2.16 -15.47 2.49
C ALA A 35 -1.67 -14.08 2.06
N LEU A 36 -1.50 -13.14 3.01
CA LEU A 36 -0.93 -11.83 2.69
C LEU A 36 0.60 -11.88 2.57
N MET A 37 1.25 -12.85 3.20
CA MET A 37 2.70 -13.03 3.11
C MET A 37 3.11 -13.50 1.72
N GLU A 38 2.36 -14.45 1.16
CA GLU A 38 2.57 -14.94 -0.21
C GLU A 38 2.41 -13.81 -1.24
N LEU A 39 1.38 -12.97 -1.10
CA LEU A 39 1.19 -11.81 -1.96
C LEU A 39 2.34 -10.79 -1.89
N VAL A 40 2.90 -10.59 -0.70
CA VAL A 40 4.05 -9.69 -0.51
C VAL A 40 5.31 -10.31 -1.10
N GLN A 41 5.56 -11.60 -0.86
CA GLN A 41 6.71 -12.30 -1.45
C GLN A 41 6.68 -12.19 -2.97
N GLU A 42 5.53 -12.43 -3.59
CA GLU A 42 5.35 -12.28 -5.03
C GLU A 42 5.64 -10.85 -5.54
N THR A 43 5.45 -9.83 -4.68
CA THR A 43 5.82 -8.46 -5.06
C THR A 43 7.33 -8.28 -5.16
N TYR A 44 8.10 -8.88 -4.24
CA TYR A 44 9.57 -8.89 -4.34
C TYR A 44 10.03 -9.62 -5.61
N ASP A 45 9.46 -10.80 -5.86
CA ASP A 45 9.78 -11.60 -7.06
C ASP A 45 9.44 -10.81 -8.35
N CYS A 46 8.30 -10.11 -8.38
CA CYS A 46 7.93 -9.23 -9.49
C CYS A 46 8.89 -8.06 -9.69
N ILE A 47 9.43 -7.47 -8.61
CA ILE A 47 10.43 -6.39 -8.72
C ILE A 47 11.68 -6.91 -9.42
N GLU A 48 12.23 -8.04 -8.97
CA GLU A 48 13.41 -8.67 -9.59
C GLU A 48 13.17 -9.00 -11.06
N GLU A 49 11.99 -9.54 -11.38
CA GLU A 49 11.60 -9.84 -12.75
C GLU A 49 11.48 -8.61 -13.64
N ILE A 50 10.95 -7.50 -13.11
CA ILE A 50 10.83 -6.24 -13.84
C ILE A 50 12.19 -5.63 -14.08
N GLU A 51 13.06 -5.58 -13.08
CA GLU A 51 14.43 -5.09 -13.20
C GLU A 51 15.21 -5.88 -14.27
N SER A 52 15.12 -7.21 -14.21
CA SER A 52 15.71 -8.09 -15.23
C SER A 52 15.11 -7.88 -16.62
N LEU A 53 13.79 -7.72 -16.71
CA LEU A 53 13.12 -7.49 -18.00
C LEU A 53 13.50 -6.14 -18.62
N LEU A 54 13.60 -5.10 -17.81
CA LEU A 54 13.84 -3.73 -18.29
C LEU A 54 15.31 -3.39 -18.41
N ASP A 55 16.21 -4.13 -17.74
CA ASP A 55 17.61 -3.77 -17.51
C ASP A 55 17.73 -2.40 -16.80
N GLU A 56 16.82 -2.17 -15.83
CA GLU A 56 16.73 -0.93 -15.03
C GLU A 56 16.51 -1.31 -13.55
N SER A 57 17.13 -0.61 -12.60
CA SER A 57 16.83 -0.76 -11.18
C SER A 57 15.58 0.02 -10.79
N LEU A 58 14.75 -0.58 -9.94
CA LEU A 58 13.62 0.07 -9.29
C LEU A 58 13.98 0.65 -7.91
N GLU A 59 15.26 0.60 -7.56
CA GLU A 59 15.82 1.17 -6.33
C GLU A 59 15.15 0.62 -5.04
N LEU A 60 14.89 -0.68 -5.00
CA LEU A 60 14.38 -1.34 -3.79
C LEU A 60 15.39 -1.19 -2.65
N GLN A 61 14.99 -0.53 -1.56
CA GLN A 61 15.84 -0.26 -0.40
C GLN A 61 15.66 -1.36 0.65
N MET A 62 16.59 -2.31 0.69
CA MET A 62 16.63 -3.44 1.63
C MET A 62 17.19 -2.98 3.00
N CYS A 63 16.48 -2.10 3.70
CA CYS A 63 16.95 -1.50 4.95
C CYS A 63 16.57 -2.30 6.21
N GLY A 64 15.68 -3.28 6.07
CA GLY A 64 15.07 -3.97 7.20
C GLY A 64 13.96 -3.17 7.87
N SER A 65 13.28 -3.82 8.82
CA SER A 65 12.29 -3.19 9.69
C SER A 65 12.46 -3.55 11.15
N ILE A 66 12.00 -2.70 12.06
CA ILE A 66 11.99 -2.94 13.50
C ILE A 66 10.56 -2.72 14.01
N THR A 67 9.94 -3.77 14.56
CA THR A 67 8.68 -3.65 15.28
C THR A 67 8.97 -3.57 16.78
N ILE A 68 8.55 -2.49 17.43
CA ILE A 68 8.81 -2.22 18.85
C ILE A 68 7.59 -2.59 19.68
N ALA A 69 7.81 -3.32 20.78
CA ALA A 69 6.80 -3.62 21.79
C ALA A 69 7.18 -3.03 23.14
N SER A 70 6.23 -2.33 23.78
CA SER A 70 6.40 -1.67 25.09
C SER A 70 5.13 -1.80 25.94
N SER A 71 4.26 -2.72 25.62
CA SER A 71 3.06 -3.09 26.38
C SER A 71 2.77 -4.58 26.21
N GLU A 72 1.94 -5.15 27.09
CA GLU A 72 1.51 -6.54 26.99
C GLU A 72 0.79 -6.82 25.64
N ALA A 73 0.01 -5.86 25.15
CA ALA A 73 -0.72 -6.01 23.89
C ALA A 73 0.23 -6.02 22.67
N SER A 74 1.20 -5.10 22.62
CA SER A 74 2.18 -5.05 21.54
C SER A 74 3.15 -6.23 21.60
N LEU A 75 3.50 -6.72 22.81
CA LEU A 75 4.32 -7.92 22.97
C LEU A 75 3.63 -9.16 22.40
N LYS A 76 2.35 -9.39 22.70
CA LYS A 76 1.57 -10.48 22.10
C LYS A 76 1.50 -10.38 20.56
N GLY A 77 1.36 -9.15 20.05
CA GLY A 77 1.39 -8.89 18.60
C GLY A 77 2.75 -9.21 17.97
N LEU A 78 3.83 -8.85 18.66
CA LEU A 78 5.20 -9.14 18.24
C LEU A 78 5.48 -10.66 18.24
N GLU A 79 5.05 -11.38 19.28
CA GLU A 79 5.17 -12.84 19.36
C GLU A 79 4.44 -13.55 18.21
N ALA A 80 3.21 -13.12 17.91
CA ALA A 80 2.47 -13.66 16.78
C ALA A 80 3.14 -13.38 15.42
N LEU A 81 3.78 -12.21 15.30
CA LEU A 81 4.53 -11.84 14.09
C LEU A 81 5.80 -12.68 13.93
N GLU A 82 6.54 -12.88 15.03
CA GLU A 82 7.73 -13.73 15.08
C GLU A 82 7.39 -15.18 14.72
N GLU A 83 6.33 -15.75 15.34
CA GLU A 83 5.85 -17.08 15.02
C GLU A 83 5.52 -17.23 13.52
N ALA A 84 4.83 -16.24 12.96
CA ALA A 84 4.51 -16.21 11.54
C ALA A 84 5.79 -16.14 10.68
N ALA A 85 6.74 -15.29 11.02
CA ALA A 85 8.02 -15.17 10.32
C ALA A 85 8.80 -16.47 10.34
N CYS A 86 8.94 -17.10 11.51
CA CYS A 86 9.62 -18.39 11.66
C CYS A 86 8.95 -19.50 10.83
N ARG A 87 7.62 -19.57 10.84
CA ARG A 87 6.84 -20.55 10.06
C ARG A 87 7.09 -20.47 8.57
N PHE A 88 7.28 -19.26 8.04
CA PHE A 88 7.52 -19.00 6.62
C PHE A 88 9.00 -18.83 6.27
N GLY A 89 9.91 -19.09 7.20
CA GLY A 89 11.36 -19.00 6.96
C GLY A 89 11.85 -17.57 6.70
N ILE A 90 11.11 -16.54 7.16
CA ILE A 90 11.51 -15.15 7.01
C ILE A 90 12.54 -14.83 8.10
N PRO A 91 13.74 -14.34 7.73
CA PRO A 91 14.78 -13.97 8.70
C PRO A 91 14.25 -12.92 9.69
N ASN A 92 14.43 -13.21 10.98
CA ASN A 92 13.99 -12.33 12.05
C ASN A 92 14.88 -12.53 13.29
N GLU A 93 14.96 -11.51 14.14
CA GLU A 93 15.77 -11.50 15.36
C GLU A 93 15.08 -10.64 16.43
N ARG A 94 14.93 -11.19 17.66
CA ARG A 94 14.59 -10.38 18.82
C ARG A 94 15.80 -9.58 19.26
N ILE A 95 15.64 -8.29 19.41
CA ILE A 95 16.69 -7.36 19.82
C ILE A 95 16.25 -6.52 21.02
N GLY A 96 17.20 -6.21 21.89
CA GLY A 96 17.01 -5.33 23.02
C GLY A 96 17.21 -3.85 22.68
N LYS A 97 16.98 -2.99 23.65
CA LYS A 97 17.02 -1.54 23.50
C LYS A 97 18.37 -1.00 23.01
N GLU A 98 19.48 -1.60 23.45
CA GLU A 98 20.82 -1.20 23.03
C GLU A 98 21.00 -1.38 21.52
N ARG A 99 20.58 -2.54 21.00
CA ARG A 99 20.66 -2.82 19.56
C ARG A 99 19.70 -1.95 18.75
N VAL A 100 18.51 -1.68 19.29
CA VAL A 100 17.56 -0.74 18.67
C VAL A 100 18.20 0.66 18.58
N LYS A 101 18.85 1.14 19.63
CA LYS A 101 19.54 2.46 19.66
C LYS A 101 20.67 2.54 18.63
N GLU A 102 21.44 1.47 18.44
CA GLU A 102 22.46 1.41 17.40
C GLU A 102 21.88 1.54 15.98
N LEU A 103 20.76 0.86 15.72
CA LEU A 103 20.09 0.86 14.41
C LEU A 103 19.27 2.13 14.16
N LEU A 104 18.73 2.74 15.21
CA LEU A 104 17.84 3.90 15.19
C LEU A 104 18.36 4.98 16.17
N PRO A 105 19.38 5.75 15.80
CA PRO A 105 20.04 6.70 16.74
C PRO A 105 19.09 7.75 17.34
N TRP A 106 17.98 8.02 16.68
CA TRP A 106 16.99 9.02 17.08
C TRP A 106 15.98 8.50 18.12
N ILE A 107 15.92 7.18 18.35
CA ILE A 107 14.92 6.61 19.27
C ILE A 107 15.33 6.76 20.74
N GLU A 108 14.35 6.97 21.61
CA GLU A 108 14.55 6.93 23.07
C GLU A 108 14.58 5.46 23.52
N GLU A 109 15.75 4.96 23.87
CA GLU A 109 15.96 3.54 24.21
C GLU A 109 15.15 3.08 25.43
N GLU A 110 14.91 3.96 26.41
CA GLU A 110 14.11 3.65 27.59
C GLU A 110 12.62 3.41 27.27
N ALA A 111 12.19 3.72 26.06
CA ALA A 111 10.85 3.42 25.58
C ALA A 111 10.71 2.02 24.99
N VAL A 112 11.83 1.29 24.84
CA VAL A 112 11.87 -0.01 24.16
C VAL A 112 12.07 -1.11 25.19
N ASP A 113 11.07 -1.99 25.37
CA ASP A 113 11.22 -3.19 26.19
C ASP A 113 11.84 -4.33 25.35
N VAL A 114 11.29 -4.56 24.17
CA VAL A 114 11.78 -5.54 23.20
C VAL A 114 11.40 -5.13 21.80
N ALA A 115 12.17 -5.55 20.80
CA ALA A 115 11.83 -5.33 19.40
C ALA A 115 12.12 -6.58 18.55
N LEU A 116 11.43 -6.68 17.42
CA LEU A 116 11.66 -7.69 16.40
C LEU A 116 12.25 -7.02 15.17
N TYR A 117 13.46 -7.40 14.82
CA TYR A 117 14.17 -6.95 13.63
C TYR A 117 13.96 -7.92 12.48
N MET A 118 13.54 -7.40 11.33
CA MET A 118 13.33 -8.13 10.07
C MET A 118 14.33 -7.61 9.03
N PRO A 119 15.51 -8.21 8.87
CA PRO A 119 16.57 -7.67 8.01
C PRO A 119 16.26 -7.66 6.53
N THR A 120 15.27 -8.47 6.10
CA THR A 120 14.88 -8.61 4.68
C THR A 120 13.65 -7.80 4.28
N ASP A 121 13.13 -6.98 5.18
CA ASP A 121 12.09 -6.00 4.84
C ASP A 121 12.69 -4.82 4.07
N ALA A 122 11.87 -4.17 3.28
CA ALA A 122 12.30 -3.12 2.39
C ALA A 122 11.29 -1.96 2.30
N PHE A 123 11.69 -0.89 1.68
CA PHE A 123 10.78 0.09 1.10
C PHE A 123 11.17 0.42 -0.34
N ILE A 124 10.25 0.99 -1.10
CA ILE A 124 10.46 1.39 -2.48
C ILE A 124 9.73 2.69 -2.76
N ASP A 125 10.20 3.47 -3.74
CA ASP A 125 9.41 4.57 -4.26
C ASP A 125 8.24 4.03 -5.10
N SER A 126 7.01 4.43 -4.76
CA SER A 126 5.81 3.93 -5.44
C SER A 126 5.69 4.41 -6.88
N ALA A 127 6.23 5.58 -7.23
CA ALA A 127 6.22 6.07 -8.60
C ALA A 127 7.19 5.28 -9.47
N LEU A 128 8.38 4.94 -8.93
CA LEU A 128 9.33 4.05 -9.62
C LEU A 128 8.73 2.66 -9.82
N LEU A 129 8.13 2.07 -8.78
CA LEU A 129 7.50 0.75 -8.87
C LEU A 129 6.36 0.74 -9.90
N CYS A 130 5.43 1.68 -9.84
CA CYS A 130 4.31 1.75 -10.78
C CYS A 130 4.78 2.04 -12.22
N SER A 131 5.80 2.88 -12.38
CA SER A 131 6.43 3.13 -13.68
C SER A 131 7.09 1.87 -14.23
N GLY A 132 7.78 1.11 -13.37
CA GLY A 132 8.37 -0.18 -13.70
C GLY A 132 7.32 -1.18 -14.20
N TYR A 133 6.21 -1.35 -13.46
CA TYR A 133 5.09 -2.17 -13.92
C TYR A 133 4.54 -1.72 -15.27
N ALA A 134 4.36 -0.40 -15.47
CA ALA A 134 3.84 0.15 -16.71
C ALA A 134 4.79 -0.08 -17.90
N LYS A 135 6.11 0.15 -17.71
CA LYS A 135 7.14 -0.12 -18.72
C LYS A 135 7.18 -1.60 -19.08
N ALA A 136 7.22 -2.48 -18.07
CA ALA A 136 7.22 -3.93 -18.26
C ALA A 136 5.98 -4.41 -19.00
N ALA A 137 4.80 -3.92 -18.63
CA ALA A 137 3.55 -4.24 -19.29
C ALA A 137 3.57 -3.83 -20.77
N ARG A 138 4.04 -2.61 -21.09
CA ARG A 138 4.19 -2.17 -22.50
C ARG A 138 5.17 -3.05 -23.27
N LYS A 139 6.31 -3.40 -22.67
CA LYS A 139 7.30 -4.29 -23.30
C LYS A 139 6.74 -5.68 -23.59
N LEU A 140 5.76 -6.11 -22.79
CA LEU A 140 5.02 -7.36 -22.97
C LEU A 140 3.77 -7.23 -23.86
N GLY A 141 3.56 -6.08 -24.52
CA GLY A 141 2.49 -5.88 -25.50
C GLY A 141 1.18 -5.33 -24.92
N VAL A 142 1.12 -4.92 -23.67
CA VAL A 142 -0.07 -4.28 -23.10
C VAL A 142 -0.19 -2.84 -23.61
N THR A 143 -1.37 -2.46 -24.07
CA THR A 143 -1.70 -1.07 -24.38
C THR A 143 -2.12 -0.34 -23.10
N LEU A 144 -1.47 0.79 -22.81
CA LEU A 144 -1.81 1.64 -21.66
C LEU A 144 -2.33 2.99 -22.14
N ARG A 145 -3.46 3.43 -21.59
CA ARG A 145 -4.07 4.74 -21.86
C ARG A 145 -4.30 5.45 -20.52
N SER A 146 -3.52 6.50 -20.25
CA SER A 146 -3.72 7.43 -19.13
C SER A 146 -4.77 8.49 -19.49
N ASN A 147 -5.30 9.18 -18.48
CA ASN A 147 -6.35 10.20 -18.64
C ASN A 147 -7.59 9.68 -19.38
N CYS A 148 -7.88 8.39 -19.22
CA CYS A 148 -8.99 7.67 -19.84
C CYS A 148 -9.96 7.16 -18.76
N LYS A 149 -10.76 8.07 -18.19
CA LYS A 149 -11.70 7.74 -17.12
C LYS A 149 -12.80 6.82 -17.60
N VAL A 150 -12.91 5.65 -16.98
CA VAL A 150 -14.04 4.73 -17.18
C VAL A 150 -15.25 5.30 -16.42
N LYS A 151 -16.37 5.46 -17.14
CA LYS A 151 -17.64 5.94 -16.60
C LYS A 151 -18.51 4.81 -16.09
N GLU A 152 -18.57 3.71 -16.85
CA GLU A 152 -19.41 2.57 -16.54
C GLU A 152 -18.86 1.27 -17.13
N ILE A 153 -19.21 0.15 -16.50
CA ILE A 153 -18.98 -1.20 -17.02
C ILE A 153 -20.23 -1.62 -17.79
N LEU A 154 -20.04 -2.07 -19.03
CA LEU A 154 -21.12 -2.49 -19.92
C LEU A 154 -21.41 -3.97 -19.70
N VAL A 155 -22.68 -4.29 -19.42
CA VAL A 155 -23.14 -5.66 -19.20
C VAL A 155 -24.42 -5.93 -20.00
N GLU A 156 -24.55 -7.13 -20.51
CA GLU A 156 -25.76 -7.65 -21.21
C GLU A 156 -25.90 -9.12 -20.87
N ASP A 157 -27.10 -9.59 -20.59
CA ASP A 157 -27.40 -10.99 -20.24
C ASP A 157 -26.49 -11.59 -19.16
N ALA A 158 -26.20 -10.80 -18.10
CA ALA A 158 -25.29 -11.15 -17.02
C ALA A 158 -23.84 -11.43 -17.46
N GLU A 159 -23.41 -10.94 -18.61
CA GLU A 159 -22.04 -10.99 -19.11
C GLU A 159 -21.47 -9.59 -19.31
N VAL A 160 -20.18 -9.41 -19.01
CA VAL A 160 -19.45 -8.20 -19.35
C VAL A 160 -19.29 -8.08 -20.86
N LYS A 161 -19.50 -6.88 -21.40
CA LYS A 161 -19.28 -6.55 -22.81
C LYS A 161 -18.14 -5.53 -23.01
N GLY A 162 -17.65 -4.93 -21.94
CA GLY A 162 -16.59 -3.93 -21.96
C GLY A 162 -16.83 -2.77 -21.01
N VAL A 163 -16.35 -1.59 -21.37
CA VAL A 163 -16.50 -0.37 -20.60
C VAL A 163 -16.88 0.81 -21.49
N ARG A 164 -17.50 1.84 -20.90
CA ARG A 164 -17.71 3.14 -21.53
C ARG A 164 -16.85 4.18 -20.83
N LEU A 165 -16.11 4.93 -21.62
CA LEU A 165 -15.30 6.05 -21.13
C LEU A 165 -16.16 7.28 -20.88
N ALA A 166 -15.64 8.22 -20.09
CA ALA A 166 -16.28 9.51 -19.86
C ALA A 166 -16.47 10.35 -21.15
N THR A 167 -15.66 10.10 -22.17
CA THR A 167 -15.77 10.69 -23.51
C THR A 167 -16.95 10.16 -24.31
N GLY A 168 -17.60 9.06 -23.88
CA GLY A 168 -18.65 8.34 -24.61
C GLY A 168 -18.12 7.17 -25.43
N GLU A 169 -16.81 7.03 -25.63
CA GLU A 169 -16.19 5.90 -26.33
C GLU A 169 -16.53 4.59 -25.62
N ALA A 170 -16.95 3.58 -26.37
CA ALA A 170 -17.13 2.23 -25.86
C ALA A 170 -15.93 1.35 -26.25
N VAL A 171 -15.36 0.66 -25.26
CA VAL A 171 -14.28 -0.31 -25.44
C VAL A 171 -14.85 -1.70 -25.16
N THR A 172 -14.90 -2.55 -26.19
CA THR A 172 -15.42 -3.91 -26.07
C THR A 172 -14.36 -4.85 -25.52
N ALA A 173 -14.74 -5.65 -24.53
CA ALA A 173 -13.89 -6.69 -23.95
C ALA A 173 -14.75 -7.79 -23.30
N PRO A 174 -14.39 -9.08 -23.46
CA PRO A 174 -15.10 -10.19 -22.81
C PRO A 174 -14.72 -10.35 -21.33
N VAL A 175 -13.63 -9.70 -20.89
CA VAL A 175 -13.18 -9.68 -19.51
C VAL A 175 -12.86 -8.24 -19.11
N VAL A 176 -13.35 -7.81 -17.95
CA VAL A 176 -13.05 -6.53 -17.33
C VAL A 176 -12.57 -6.77 -15.91
N VAL A 177 -11.43 -6.19 -15.58
CA VAL A 177 -10.89 -6.18 -14.21
C VAL A 177 -11.07 -4.78 -13.62
N ASN A 178 -11.93 -4.68 -12.62
CA ASN A 178 -12.08 -3.44 -11.86
C ASN A 178 -11.00 -3.36 -10.78
N ALA A 179 -9.90 -2.68 -11.11
CA ALA A 179 -8.78 -2.40 -10.20
C ALA A 179 -8.73 -0.91 -9.79
N ALA A 180 -9.89 -0.24 -9.76
CA ALA A 180 -9.99 1.19 -9.50
C ALA A 180 -9.79 1.58 -8.01
N GLY A 181 -9.16 0.71 -7.20
CA GLY A 181 -8.80 0.99 -5.82
C GLY A 181 -9.97 1.50 -4.99
N SER A 182 -9.83 2.65 -4.37
CA SER A 182 -10.89 3.27 -3.56
C SER A 182 -12.14 3.63 -4.37
N TRP A 183 -12.02 3.84 -5.68
CA TRP A 183 -13.15 4.19 -6.55
C TRP A 183 -13.88 2.98 -7.14
N ALA A 184 -13.45 1.75 -6.86
CA ALA A 184 -14.03 0.53 -7.43
C ALA A 184 -15.55 0.43 -7.23
N ASN A 185 -16.07 0.82 -6.06
CA ASN A 185 -17.50 0.83 -5.78
C ASN A 185 -18.31 1.80 -6.66
N LEU A 186 -17.71 2.88 -7.18
CA LEU A 186 -18.40 3.81 -8.08
C LEU A 186 -18.77 3.13 -9.40
N LEU A 187 -17.91 2.22 -9.89
CA LEU A 187 -18.16 1.43 -11.09
C LEU A 187 -19.11 0.24 -10.84
N MET A 188 -19.19 -0.23 -9.59
CA MET A 188 -20.01 -1.40 -9.24
C MET A 188 -21.44 -1.02 -8.82
N ARG A 189 -21.68 0.17 -8.26
CA ARG A 189 -23.02 0.63 -7.82
C ARG A 189 -24.09 0.59 -8.93
N PRO A 190 -23.82 1.03 -10.18
CA PRO A 190 -24.80 0.92 -11.27
C PRO A 190 -25.20 -0.51 -11.57
N LEU A 191 -24.31 -1.49 -11.32
CA LEU A 191 -24.54 -2.92 -11.46
C LEU A 191 -25.28 -3.55 -10.27
N LYS A 192 -25.62 -2.75 -9.26
CA LYS A 192 -26.22 -3.20 -7.98
C LYS A 192 -25.34 -4.24 -7.27
N VAL A 193 -24.04 -4.04 -7.33
CA VAL A 193 -23.01 -4.80 -6.60
C VAL A 193 -22.31 -3.87 -5.61
N GLY A 194 -22.20 -4.29 -4.37
CA GLY A 194 -21.42 -3.61 -3.32
C GLY A 194 -20.17 -4.42 -2.99
N LEU A 195 -19.02 -3.81 -3.08
CA LEU A 195 -17.78 -4.40 -2.56
C LEU A 195 -17.64 -4.01 -1.08
N PRO A 196 -17.38 -4.98 -0.17
CA PRO A 196 -17.40 -4.76 1.27
C PRO A 196 -16.13 -4.06 1.76
N PHE A 197 -15.87 -2.84 1.30
CA PHE A 197 -14.78 -2.02 1.79
C PHE A 197 -15.22 -0.58 2.04
N THR A 198 -14.49 0.10 2.91
CA THR A 198 -14.66 1.52 3.20
C THR A 198 -13.36 2.26 2.89
N PRO A 199 -13.40 3.35 2.10
CA PRO A 199 -12.26 4.24 1.96
C PRO A 199 -12.04 5.01 3.27
N VAL A 200 -10.82 4.96 3.77
CA VAL A 200 -10.40 5.59 5.02
C VAL A 200 -9.17 6.45 4.76
N ARG A 201 -9.08 7.58 5.45
CA ARG A 201 -7.89 8.42 5.39
C ARG A 201 -6.67 7.68 5.92
N SER A 202 -5.60 7.65 5.12
CA SER A 202 -4.25 7.31 5.54
C SER A 202 -3.36 8.51 5.31
N HIS A 203 -2.43 8.76 6.24
CA HIS A 203 -1.58 9.95 6.16
C HIS A 203 -0.23 9.76 6.84
N PHE A 204 0.70 10.66 6.50
CA PHE A 204 2.00 10.79 7.15
C PHE A 204 2.54 12.20 6.98
N TRP A 205 3.50 12.55 7.83
CA TRP A 205 4.26 13.79 7.78
C TRP A 205 5.70 13.49 7.40
N ILE A 206 6.35 14.42 6.74
CA ILE A 206 7.77 14.35 6.38
C ILE A 206 8.46 15.53 7.05
N THR A 207 9.49 15.25 7.84
CA THR A 207 10.28 16.28 8.48
C THR A 207 11.18 17.00 7.47
N SER A 208 11.68 18.17 7.83
CA SER A 208 12.80 18.78 7.10
C SER A 208 14.04 17.87 7.18
N ILE A 209 14.96 18.05 6.22
CA ILE A 209 16.18 17.25 6.14
C ILE A 209 17.08 17.53 7.35
N ASP A 210 17.46 16.47 8.03
CA ASP A 210 18.51 16.40 9.03
C ASP A 210 19.19 15.03 8.96
N ALA A 211 20.07 14.88 7.98
CA ALA A 211 20.73 13.60 7.69
C ALA A 211 21.69 13.13 8.79
N THR A 212 22.11 14.03 9.69
CA THR A 212 22.91 13.66 10.85
C THR A 212 22.05 12.92 11.87
N ARG A 213 20.84 13.36 12.05
CA ARG A 213 19.88 12.77 12.98
C ARG A 213 19.15 11.57 12.39
N PHE A 214 18.74 11.67 11.12
CA PHE A 214 17.99 10.64 10.40
C PHE A 214 18.81 10.11 9.21
N PRO A 215 19.81 9.27 9.47
CA PRO A 215 20.63 8.72 8.38
C PRO A 215 19.79 7.89 7.41
N ALA A 216 20.13 7.94 6.12
CA ALA A 216 19.31 7.36 5.05
C ALA A 216 19.12 5.83 5.15
N ASN A 217 20.03 5.12 5.78
CA ASN A 217 20.11 3.66 5.75
C ASN A 217 19.64 2.96 7.03
N HIS A 218 18.82 3.60 7.86
CA HIS A 218 18.27 2.92 9.02
C HIS A 218 17.01 2.10 8.69
N PRO A 219 16.73 1.01 9.41
CA PRO A 219 15.49 0.26 9.27
C PRO A 219 14.27 1.17 9.48
N PHE A 220 13.20 0.95 8.73
CA PHE A 220 11.94 1.59 9.09
C PHE A 220 11.36 0.95 10.36
N THR A 221 10.55 1.70 11.10
CA THR A 221 9.98 1.23 12.36
C THR A 221 8.48 1.12 12.32
N ILE A 222 7.96 0.17 13.09
CA ILE A 222 6.54 0.02 13.40
C ILE A 222 6.42 0.07 14.92
N ILE A 223 5.64 1.03 15.44
CA ILE A 223 5.46 1.26 16.88
C ILE A 223 3.96 1.14 17.20
N PRO A 224 3.46 -0.08 17.45
CA PRO A 224 2.04 -0.31 17.68
C PRO A 224 1.46 0.50 18.84
N ASP A 225 2.20 0.64 19.92
CA ASP A 225 1.78 1.39 21.11
C ASP A 225 1.60 2.88 20.85
N ALA A 226 2.33 3.42 19.88
CA ALA A 226 2.15 4.79 19.40
C ALA A 226 1.21 4.89 18.20
N ARG A 227 0.71 3.78 17.70
CA ARG A 227 -0.05 3.71 16.43
C ARG A 227 0.71 4.35 15.27
N ALA A 228 2.03 4.21 15.28
CA ALA A 228 2.94 4.93 14.41
C ALA A 228 3.83 3.99 13.59
N PHE A 229 4.34 4.53 12.50
CA PHE A 229 5.50 4.00 11.80
C PHE A 229 6.43 5.14 11.43
N THR A 230 7.71 4.84 11.26
CA THR A 230 8.67 5.82 10.72
C THR A 230 9.53 5.19 9.63
N ARG A 231 10.00 6.00 8.69
CA ARG A 231 10.91 5.61 7.61
C ARG A 231 11.82 6.77 7.26
N SER A 232 13.09 6.49 6.91
CA SER A 232 13.95 7.53 6.35
C SER A 232 13.41 8.03 5.00
N ASP A 233 13.61 9.31 4.71
CA ASP A 233 13.23 9.95 3.46
C ASP A 233 14.22 11.06 3.08
N VAL A 234 15.19 10.71 2.23
CA VAL A 234 16.20 11.66 1.69
C VAL A 234 16.84 12.54 2.79
N GLY A 235 17.18 11.93 3.94
CA GLY A 235 17.77 12.63 5.10
C GLY A 235 16.78 13.29 6.05
N GLY A 236 15.47 13.12 5.82
CA GLY A 236 14.40 13.42 6.77
C GLY A 236 13.75 12.14 7.29
N LEU A 237 12.68 12.29 8.04
CA LEU A 237 11.91 11.19 8.61
C LEU A 237 10.45 11.28 8.15
N ILE A 238 9.93 10.23 7.54
CA ILE A 238 8.48 10.02 7.41
C ILE A 238 7.96 9.55 8.76
N ILE A 239 6.90 10.18 9.23
CA ILE A 239 6.16 9.84 10.44
C ILE A 239 4.72 9.58 10.07
N GLY A 240 4.31 8.30 10.04
CA GLY A 240 2.93 7.91 9.87
C GLY A 240 2.27 7.70 11.21
N LEU A 241 1.14 8.33 11.42
CA LEU A 241 0.34 8.21 12.64
C LEU A 241 -1.08 7.78 12.28
N ARG A 242 -1.68 6.93 13.11
CA ARG A 242 -3.07 6.49 12.92
C ARG A 242 -3.96 7.15 13.96
N GLU A 243 -5.03 7.78 13.48
CA GLU A 243 -6.07 8.36 14.32
C GLU A 243 -6.75 7.28 15.18
N SER A 244 -7.20 7.67 16.36
CA SER A 244 -8.04 6.81 17.22
C SER A 244 -9.37 6.49 16.57
N GLN A 245 -9.93 7.47 15.85
CA GLN A 245 -11.14 7.36 15.06
C GLN A 245 -10.83 7.66 13.60
N CYS A 246 -10.65 6.60 12.80
CA CYS A 246 -10.37 6.74 11.39
C CYS A 246 -11.51 7.41 10.64
N GLN A 247 -11.21 8.43 9.84
CA GLN A 247 -12.19 9.11 9.01
C GLN A 247 -12.43 8.33 7.72
N SER A 248 -13.68 7.95 7.48
CA SER A 248 -14.14 7.38 6.22
C SER A 248 -14.68 8.47 5.27
N PHE A 249 -14.71 8.15 3.96
CA PHE A 249 -15.14 9.08 2.92
C PHE A 249 -16.21 8.48 2.02
N ASP A 250 -17.16 9.31 1.60
CA ASP A 250 -17.98 9.03 0.43
C ASP A 250 -17.21 9.47 -0.82
N LEU A 251 -16.82 8.52 -1.62
CA LEU A 251 -16.02 8.75 -2.83
C LEU A 251 -16.77 9.52 -3.92
N SER A 252 -18.10 9.55 -3.88
CA SER A 252 -18.90 10.38 -4.79
C SER A 252 -18.69 11.89 -4.54
N THR A 253 -18.15 12.25 -3.37
CA THR A 253 -17.83 13.62 -2.99
C THR A 253 -16.37 14.00 -3.23
N LEU A 254 -15.51 13.03 -3.59
CA LEU A 254 -14.11 13.27 -3.91
C LEU A 254 -14.00 13.95 -5.28
N THR A 255 -13.13 14.93 -5.37
CA THR A 255 -12.71 15.52 -6.65
C THR A 255 -12.06 14.48 -7.54
N GLU A 256 -11.98 14.75 -8.84
CA GLU A 256 -11.39 13.81 -9.80
C GLU A 256 -9.89 13.59 -9.58
N LYS A 257 -9.22 14.59 -8.99
CA LYS A 257 -7.81 14.51 -8.61
C LYS A 257 -7.66 14.65 -7.11
N LEU A 258 -6.90 13.78 -6.48
CA LEU A 258 -6.62 13.88 -5.05
C LEU A 258 -5.82 15.14 -4.67
N GLU A 259 -5.12 15.75 -5.62
CA GLU A 259 -4.42 17.03 -5.44
C GLU A 259 -5.41 18.17 -5.18
N ASP A 260 -6.58 18.12 -5.81
CA ASP A 260 -7.66 19.11 -5.67
C ASP A 260 -8.50 18.82 -4.41
N PHE A 261 -8.37 17.62 -3.84
CA PHE A 261 -9.07 17.22 -2.63
C PHE A 261 -8.25 17.61 -1.41
N ASP A 262 -8.70 18.67 -0.75
CA ASP A 262 -8.12 19.07 0.51
C ASP A 262 -8.54 18.11 1.63
N PHE A 263 -7.86 16.97 1.67
CA PHE A 263 -8.11 15.95 2.68
C PHE A 263 -8.03 16.52 4.10
N ASN A 264 -7.39 17.68 4.30
CA ASN A 264 -7.27 18.26 5.63
C ASN A 264 -6.33 19.45 5.75
N LYS A 265 -6.61 20.55 5.13
CA LYS A 265 -5.85 21.77 5.50
C LYS A 265 -6.02 22.11 6.98
N ALA A 266 -7.20 21.89 7.53
CA ALA A 266 -7.48 22.16 8.94
C ALA A 266 -7.13 21.00 9.88
N ALA A 267 -7.37 19.75 9.49
CA ALA A 267 -7.23 18.60 10.40
C ALA A 267 -5.82 18.00 10.46
N LYS A 268 -4.90 18.35 9.55
CA LYS A 268 -3.53 17.80 9.54
C LYS A 268 -2.80 18.01 10.87
N TRP A 269 -2.93 19.20 11.46
CA TRP A 269 -2.30 19.55 12.72
C TRP A 269 -3.05 18.96 13.91
N THR A 270 -4.39 18.98 13.90
CA THR A 270 -5.21 18.37 14.95
C THR A 270 -4.89 16.89 15.12
N VAL A 271 -4.68 16.16 14.00
CA VAL A 271 -4.30 14.74 14.09
C VAL A 271 -2.89 14.56 14.61
N LEU A 272 -1.95 15.42 14.22
CA LEU A 272 -0.61 15.41 14.77
C LEU A 272 -0.64 15.66 16.27
N ASP A 273 -1.37 16.68 16.71
CA ASP A 273 -1.55 17.02 18.13
C ASP A 273 -2.19 15.90 18.95
N GLU A 274 -3.16 15.14 18.35
CA GLU A 274 -3.76 13.97 18.99
C GLU A 274 -2.77 12.80 19.15
N CYS A 275 -1.99 12.54 18.11
CA CYS A 275 -1.19 11.32 18.02
C CYS A 275 0.27 11.51 18.49
N ALA A 276 0.83 12.72 18.38
CA ALA A 276 2.20 13.01 18.77
C ALA A 276 2.53 12.65 20.23
N PRO A 277 1.63 12.87 21.22
CA PRO A 277 1.91 12.48 22.61
C PRO A 277 2.23 11.00 22.80
N LEU A 278 1.65 10.10 21.99
CA LEU A 278 1.96 8.67 22.03
C LEU A 278 3.35 8.37 21.47
N LEU A 279 3.76 9.08 20.41
CA LEU A 279 5.06 8.90 19.79
C LEU A 279 6.17 9.61 20.59
N LYS A 280 5.85 10.63 21.38
CA LYS A 280 6.81 11.39 22.21
C LYS A 280 7.60 10.51 23.19
N LYS A 281 7.03 9.40 23.63
CA LYS A 281 7.75 8.39 24.42
C LYS A 281 8.98 7.85 23.67
N TYR A 282 8.90 7.71 22.34
CA TYR A 282 9.90 7.11 21.47
C TYR A 282 10.74 8.13 20.71
N LEU A 283 10.19 9.31 20.45
CA LEU A 283 10.78 10.43 19.74
C LEU A 283 10.48 11.69 20.55
N LYS A 284 11.34 11.97 21.54
CA LYS A 284 11.09 12.92 22.64
C LYS A 284 10.77 14.34 22.19
N ASP A 285 11.42 14.78 21.14
CA ASP A 285 11.31 16.14 20.60
C ASP A 285 10.45 16.22 19.33
N ILE A 286 9.49 15.30 19.20
CA ILE A 286 8.55 15.31 18.06
C ILE A 286 7.83 16.65 17.90
N ASP A 287 7.56 17.36 19.01
CA ASP A 287 6.87 18.66 19.00
C ASP A 287 7.73 19.76 18.35
N ASP A 288 9.05 19.60 18.36
CA ASP A 288 10.02 20.58 17.85
C ASP A 288 10.51 20.23 16.42
N LEU A 289 10.08 19.08 15.87
CA LEU A 289 10.49 18.66 14.54
C LEU A 289 9.88 19.55 13.47
N PRO A 290 10.71 20.19 12.62
CA PRO A 290 10.21 20.98 11.53
C PRO A 290 9.57 20.06 10.47
N ILE A 291 8.27 20.18 10.26
CA ILE A 291 7.52 19.43 9.26
C ILE A 291 7.58 20.17 7.92
N ALA A 292 8.15 19.52 6.91
CA ALA A 292 8.24 20.04 5.55
C ALA A 292 6.99 19.71 4.73
N HIS A 293 6.46 18.48 4.83
CA HIS A 293 5.34 18.03 4.01
C HIS A 293 4.33 17.22 4.81
N TYR A 294 3.08 17.27 4.34
CA TYR A 294 1.99 16.42 4.78
C TYR A 294 1.38 15.72 3.59
N MET A 295 1.23 14.41 3.69
CA MET A 295 0.64 13.58 2.66
C MET A 295 -0.57 12.83 3.21
N SER A 296 -1.66 12.83 2.45
CA SER A 296 -2.83 12.02 2.78
C SER A 296 -3.47 11.42 1.53
N GLY A 297 -4.12 10.28 1.70
CA GLY A 297 -4.81 9.60 0.61
C GLY A 297 -5.84 8.59 1.12
N PRO A 298 -6.75 8.11 0.26
CA PRO A 298 -7.71 7.10 0.62
C PRO A 298 -7.09 5.70 0.56
N SER A 299 -7.24 4.94 1.63
CA SER A 299 -6.98 3.50 1.67
C SER A 299 -8.28 2.73 1.81
N CYS A 300 -8.40 1.59 1.13
CA CYS A 300 -9.60 0.73 1.21
C CYS A 300 -9.45 -0.28 2.33
N TYR A 301 -10.31 -0.23 3.34
CA TYR A 301 -10.31 -1.18 4.44
C TYR A 301 -11.50 -2.13 4.36
N VAL A 302 -11.23 -3.42 4.47
CA VAL A 302 -12.21 -4.52 4.46
C VAL A 302 -12.40 -5.00 5.90
N PRO A 303 -13.61 -5.40 6.33
CA PRO A 303 -13.89 -5.78 7.72
C PRO A 303 -13.01 -6.90 8.26
N ASP A 304 -12.64 -7.87 7.41
CA ASP A 304 -11.77 -8.99 7.78
C ASP A 304 -10.28 -8.71 7.59
N ALA A 305 -9.94 -7.50 7.16
CA ALA A 305 -8.59 -7.05 6.83
C ALA A 305 -7.85 -7.97 5.84
N LYS A 306 -8.59 -8.65 4.96
CA LYS A 306 -8.08 -9.37 3.79
C LYS A 306 -8.32 -8.52 2.54
N PHE A 307 -7.86 -9.00 1.40
CA PHE A 307 -8.04 -8.28 0.13
C PHE A 307 -9.24 -8.84 -0.65
N ILE A 308 -9.77 -8.05 -1.57
CA ILE A 308 -10.85 -8.46 -2.44
C ILE A 308 -10.25 -8.71 -3.82
N ILE A 309 -10.10 -9.98 -4.20
CA ILE A 309 -9.52 -10.39 -5.48
C ILE A 309 -10.36 -11.55 -6.02
N GLY A 310 -10.90 -11.39 -7.22
CA GLY A 310 -11.59 -12.49 -7.88
C GLY A 310 -12.78 -12.10 -8.74
N PRO A 311 -13.52 -13.11 -9.25
CA PRO A 311 -14.69 -12.90 -10.09
C PRO A 311 -15.86 -12.31 -9.30
N VAL A 312 -16.64 -11.49 -9.97
CA VAL A 312 -17.92 -11.00 -9.47
C VAL A 312 -19.01 -11.98 -9.89
N ALA A 313 -19.44 -12.83 -8.98
CA ALA A 313 -20.29 -14.00 -9.27
C ALA A 313 -21.54 -13.70 -10.12
N ARG A 314 -22.10 -12.48 -10.00
CA ARG A 314 -23.28 -12.05 -10.75
C ARG A 314 -23.03 -11.81 -12.24
N TYR A 315 -21.80 -11.51 -12.64
CA TYR A 315 -21.48 -11.08 -14.00
C TYR A 315 -20.26 -11.85 -14.53
N LYS A 316 -20.52 -12.76 -15.47
CA LYS A 316 -19.44 -13.50 -16.14
C LYS A 316 -18.47 -12.54 -16.84
N GLY A 317 -17.18 -12.78 -16.67
CA GLY A 317 -16.10 -11.94 -17.22
C GLY A 317 -15.78 -10.69 -16.41
N LEU A 318 -16.53 -10.37 -15.33
CA LEU A 318 -16.20 -9.27 -14.44
C LEU A 318 -15.37 -9.75 -13.24
N HIS A 319 -14.22 -9.14 -13.04
CA HIS A 319 -13.34 -9.38 -11.90
C HIS A 319 -13.10 -8.09 -11.13
N THR A 320 -12.69 -8.20 -9.86
CA THR A 320 -12.31 -7.06 -9.05
C THR A 320 -11.02 -7.32 -8.29
N VAL A 321 -10.19 -6.27 -8.13
CA VAL A 321 -8.95 -6.27 -7.36
C VAL A 321 -8.89 -4.98 -6.56
N THR A 322 -9.18 -5.06 -5.24
CA THR A 322 -9.28 -3.88 -4.36
C THR A 322 -9.20 -4.27 -2.89
N GLY A 323 -9.49 -3.36 -1.97
CA GLY A 323 -9.61 -3.65 -0.54
C GLY A 323 -8.27 -3.98 0.14
N CYS A 324 -7.17 -3.37 -0.29
CA CYS A 324 -5.80 -3.73 0.12
C CYS A 324 -5.39 -3.29 1.54
N CYS A 325 -6.29 -2.71 2.33
CA CYS A 325 -6.10 -2.37 3.76
C CYS A 325 -4.79 -1.60 4.04
N GLY A 326 -4.41 -0.66 3.16
CA GLY A 326 -3.16 0.09 3.25
C GLY A 326 -1.93 -0.65 2.73
N GLY A 327 -2.03 -1.94 2.37
CA GLY A 327 -0.93 -2.78 1.89
C GLY A 327 -0.80 -2.92 0.38
N GLY A 328 -1.41 -2.02 -0.42
CA GLY A 328 -1.50 -2.17 -1.88
C GLY A 328 -0.15 -2.14 -2.59
N VAL A 329 0.79 -1.33 -2.14
CA VAL A 329 2.16 -1.31 -2.71
C VAL A 329 2.88 -2.62 -2.37
N ALA A 330 2.84 -3.02 -1.09
CA ALA A 330 3.54 -4.22 -0.63
C ALA A 330 3.02 -5.53 -1.28
N ALA A 331 1.74 -5.58 -1.64
CA ALA A 331 1.13 -6.81 -2.18
C ALA A 331 0.72 -6.70 -3.65
N GLY A 332 1.07 -5.60 -4.33
CA GLY A 332 0.59 -5.32 -5.70
C GLY A 332 0.98 -6.38 -6.73
N GLY A 333 2.19 -6.93 -6.65
CA GLY A 333 2.65 -8.02 -7.50
C GLY A 333 1.81 -9.27 -7.33
N GLY A 334 1.64 -9.71 -6.08
CA GLY A 334 0.83 -10.89 -5.76
C GLY A 334 -0.65 -10.71 -6.12
N MET A 335 -1.23 -9.53 -5.88
CA MET A 335 -2.60 -9.24 -6.28
C MET A 335 -2.78 -9.37 -7.79
N GLY A 336 -1.81 -8.84 -8.57
CA GLY A 336 -1.80 -8.91 -10.03
C GLY A 336 -1.66 -10.34 -10.55
N ARG A 337 -0.74 -11.13 -9.98
CA ARG A 337 -0.57 -12.54 -10.32
C ARG A 337 -1.81 -13.35 -10.01
N LEU A 338 -2.31 -13.27 -8.80
CA LEU A 338 -3.51 -13.98 -8.39
C LEU A 338 -4.71 -13.66 -9.28
N ALA A 339 -4.91 -12.38 -9.63
CA ALA A 339 -5.97 -11.99 -10.56
C ALA A 339 -5.78 -12.61 -11.95
N ALA A 340 -4.55 -12.64 -12.46
CA ALA A 340 -4.25 -13.26 -13.76
C ALA A 340 -4.54 -14.77 -13.76
N GLU A 341 -4.13 -15.49 -12.70
CA GLU A 341 -4.40 -16.93 -12.55
C GLU A 341 -5.90 -17.23 -12.53
N LEU A 342 -6.66 -16.46 -11.73
CA LEU A 342 -8.12 -16.61 -11.68
C LEU A 342 -8.81 -16.33 -13.02
N ILE A 343 -8.35 -15.33 -13.78
CA ILE A 343 -8.89 -15.00 -15.11
C ILE A 343 -8.59 -16.12 -16.11
N LEU A 344 -7.42 -16.73 -16.03
CA LEU A 344 -6.99 -17.81 -16.95
C LEU A 344 -7.52 -19.19 -16.52
N GLY A 345 -8.21 -19.29 -15.38
CA GLY A 345 -8.69 -20.56 -14.84
C GLY A 345 -7.56 -21.46 -14.34
N GLU A 346 -6.43 -20.88 -14.01
CA GLU A 346 -5.30 -21.58 -13.40
C GLU A 346 -5.52 -21.77 -11.89
N THR A 347 -4.82 -22.74 -11.29
CA THR A 347 -4.83 -22.90 -9.83
C THR A 347 -4.07 -21.73 -9.22
N PRO A 348 -4.69 -20.94 -8.32
CA PRO A 348 -4.00 -19.88 -7.60
C PRO A 348 -2.83 -20.40 -6.77
N PHE A 349 -1.76 -19.64 -6.69
CA PHE A 349 -0.59 -19.91 -5.84
C PHE A 349 -0.91 -19.80 -4.35
#